data_d17e60f5f1695299b81df378cc774423
#
_entry.id   d17e60f5f1695299b81df378cc774423
#
_cell.length_a   1.000
_cell.length_b   1.000
_cell.length_c   1.000
_cell.angle_alpha   90.00
_cell.angle_beta   90.00
_cell.angle_gamma   90.00
#
_symmetry.space_group_name_H-M   'P 1'
#
loop_
_entity.id
_entity.type
_entity.pdbx_description
1 polymer ?
#
loop_
_entity_poly.entity_id
_entity_poly.type
_entity_poly.pdbx_seq_one_letter_code
_entity_poly.pdbx_strand_id
1 'polypeptide(L)'
;VEAPLDLTAKKPGDEIVVKGKDLDLVNIVKMPNGEEVEFDYAKSGEGEETITFILPENATNGAVVMIPASGVEVAIANIGMALPEKVVATPASGLRGGDMITLTGINMELVTTVTFPGVEEAVEPASKSATEVEVVMPVAAISGELLLNTASGTSVPVAITTLKPEFMAFVNDAVSLGGDVTIQGKNLDLIAKVVYTGGAEVEVTPTSTTELTIAMPTMGTESGVLTLVMSNGESVETTILTINAPEFCYIPVLPGEDEELKGGEIFTIAVENGDKLTGVEVDGKVVQFIINGNTLVIAVPQMANANTKVTLISSNGSIEYAIAFIPATNIKNEVWKGLVDITWSEGGRVIIPASAFKDVPAGARMVLHYAQKTDDWGQAQINYGDFSGINFTEGEFKVNGALVPTDIYGWTFANRSTPLVLTQEILNNIQAKQKECEGINDAGIIIQGDKLTFSSVTLEWEISLEQDLKNCVVRQDDQSV
;
A
#
# COMPACT_ATOMS: atom_id res chain seq x y z
N VAL A 1 32.65 -29.49 55.38
CA VAL A 1 31.38 -30.18 55.11
C VAL A 1 31.62 -31.66 55.19
N GLU A 2 30.80 -32.35 55.99
CA GLU A 2 31.06 -33.77 56.35
C GLU A 2 30.79 -34.79 55.24
N ALA A 3 29.93 -34.49 54.29
CA ALA A 3 29.61 -35.36 53.15
C ALA A 3 29.13 -34.51 51.98
N PRO A 4 29.22 -35.02 50.71
CA PRO A 4 28.57 -34.34 49.59
C PRO A 4 27.07 -34.26 49.87
N LEU A 5 26.52 -33.04 49.87
CA LEU A 5 25.09 -32.82 50.01
C LEU A 5 24.39 -33.20 48.72
N ASP A 6 23.33 -34.00 48.84
CA ASP A 6 22.43 -34.23 47.73
C ASP A 6 21.44 -33.06 47.65
N LEU A 7 21.73 -32.14 46.73
CA LEU A 7 20.90 -30.98 46.46
C LEU A 7 20.17 -31.14 45.12
N THR A 8 19.94 -32.38 44.68
CA THR A 8 19.15 -32.65 43.45
C THR A 8 17.65 -32.53 43.73
N ALA A 9 16.91 -32.15 42.68
CA ALA A 9 15.46 -31.96 42.67
C ALA A 9 14.92 -31.07 43.83
N LYS A 10 15.65 -30.01 44.13
CA LYS A 10 15.27 -29.04 45.16
C LYS A 10 14.25 -28.03 44.64
N LYS A 11 13.40 -27.55 45.54
CA LYS A 11 12.39 -26.53 45.21
C LYS A 11 12.71 -25.20 45.90
N PRO A 12 12.30 -24.09 45.37
CA PRO A 12 12.25 -22.84 46.12
C PRO A 12 11.51 -23.02 47.43
N GLY A 13 12.06 -22.44 48.52
CA GLY A 13 11.53 -22.60 49.87
C GLY A 13 12.01 -23.86 50.59
N ASP A 14 12.74 -24.77 49.94
CA ASP A 14 13.33 -25.95 50.65
C ASP A 14 14.39 -25.46 51.62
N GLU A 15 14.36 -26.09 52.82
CA GLU A 15 15.39 -25.88 53.83
C GLU A 15 16.62 -26.77 53.51
N ILE A 16 17.78 -26.11 53.50
CA ILE A 16 19.06 -26.78 53.27
C ILE A 16 19.87 -26.74 54.58
N VAL A 17 20.23 -27.96 55.07
CA VAL A 17 21.04 -28.09 56.25
C VAL A 17 22.43 -28.59 55.87
N VAL A 18 23.45 -27.81 56.13
CA VAL A 18 24.85 -28.14 55.91
C VAL A 18 25.50 -28.47 57.24
N LYS A 19 26.09 -29.66 57.35
CA LYS A 19 26.85 -30.09 58.51
C LYS A 19 28.34 -30.03 58.25
N GLY A 20 29.10 -29.62 59.22
CA GLY A 20 30.54 -29.44 59.02
C GLY A 20 31.29 -29.13 60.30
N LYS A 21 32.53 -28.64 60.12
CA LYS A 21 33.39 -28.08 61.20
C LYS A 21 33.79 -26.68 60.85
N ASP A 22 34.02 -25.85 61.85
CA ASP A 22 34.41 -24.47 61.69
C ASP A 22 33.39 -23.62 60.88
N LEU A 23 32.10 -24.02 60.98
CA LEU A 23 31.01 -23.34 60.27
C LEU A 23 30.66 -22.00 60.88
N ASP A 24 31.08 -21.73 62.11
CA ASP A 24 31.01 -20.42 62.78
C ASP A 24 31.86 -19.35 62.08
N LEU A 25 32.78 -19.74 61.22
CA LEU A 25 33.62 -18.82 60.45
C LEU A 25 32.96 -18.38 59.14
N VAL A 26 31.83 -18.96 58.75
CA VAL A 26 31.11 -18.59 57.52
C VAL A 26 30.40 -17.27 57.67
N ASN A 27 30.69 -16.32 56.78
CA ASN A 27 30.07 -14.99 56.77
C ASN A 27 28.99 -14.88 55.72
N ILE A 28 29.12 -15.59 54.61
CA ILE A 28 28.22 -15.49 53.46
C ILE A 28 27.92 -16.89 52.92
N VAL A 29 26.66 -17.16 52.59
CA VAL A 29 26.22 -18.26 51.75
C VAL A 29 25.73 -17.69 50.42
N LYS A 30 26.38 -18.06 49.31
CA LYS A 30 26.15 -17.50 48.02
C LYS A 30 25.57 -18.57 47.06
N MET A 31 24.47 -18.24 46.46
CA MET A 31 23.78 -19.08 45.47
C MET A 31 24.46 -19.06 44.11
N PRO A 32 24.20 -20.03 43.19
CA PRO A 32 24.79 -20.03 41.83
C PRO A 32 24.52 -18.78 41.01
N ASN A 33 23.36 -18.11 41.19
CA ASN A 33 22.99 -16.88 40.52
C ASN A 33 23.69 -15.63 41.13
N GLY A 34 24.57 -15.85 42.15
CA GLY A 34 25.30 -14.78 42.79
C GLY A 34 24.58 -14.15 43.99
N GLU A 35 23.36 -14.54 44.29
CA GLU A 35 22.58 -14.01 45.41
C GLU A 35 23.14 -14.55 46.73
N GLU A 36 23.23 -13.68 47.72
CA GLU A 36 23.58 -13.98 49.11
C GLU A 36 22.30 -14.28 49.88
N VAL A 37 22.28 -15.44 50.58
CA VAL A 37 21.12 -15.85 51.39
C VAL A 37 21.43 -15.77 52.87
N GLU A 38 20.42 -15.40 53.64
CA GLU A 38 20.47 -15.42 55.09
C GLU A 38 20.55 -16.89 55.58
N PHE A 39 21.31 -17.14 56.65
CA PHE A 39 21.47 -18.45 57.22
C PHE A 39 21.53 -18.40 58.73
N ASP A 40 21.11 -19.49 59.34
CA ASP A 40 21.21 -19.71 60.76
C ASP A 40 22.39 -20.68 61.07
N TYR A 41 23.24 -20.31 62.04
CA TYR A 41 24.29 -21.18 62.55
C TYR A 41 23.85 -21.73 63.89
N ALA A 42 24.06 -23.09 64.05
CA ALA A 42 23.83 -23.74 65.33
C ALA A 42 24.95 -24.75 65.65
N LYS A 43 25.27 -24.89 66.95
CA LYS A 43 26.21 -25.88 67.46
C LYS A 43 25.53 -26.70 68.53
N SER A 44 25.51 -27.99 68.34
CA SER A 44 24.93 -28.95 69.34
C SER A 44 25.84 -29.12 70.54
N GLY A 45 25.27 -29.64 71.64
CA GLY A 45 26.04 -30.01 72.85
C GLY A 45 27.10 -31.08 72.63
N GLU A 46 27.03 -31.85 71.55
CA GLU A 46 27.99 -32.84 71.11
C GLU A 46 29.06 -32.30 70.17
N GLY A 47 29.00 -31.01 69.83
CA GLY A 47 29.97 -30.33 69.00
C GLY A 47 29.69 -30.37 67.51
N GLU A 48 28.53 -30.90 67.10
CA GLU A 48 28.09 -30.84 65.68
C GLU A 48 27.68 -29.41 65.33
N GLU A 49 28.22 -28.91 64.21
CA GLU A 49 27.93 -27.58 63.72
C GLU A 49 27.08 -27.67 62.44
N THR A 50 26.09 -26.78 62.35
CA THR A 50 25.18 -26.72 61.20
C THR A 50 24.99 -25.27 60.73
N ILE A 51 24.84 -25.11 59.43
CA ILE A 51 24.29 -23.93 58.80
C ILE A 51 23.00 -24.32 58.10
N THR A 52 21.94 -23.58 58.34
CA THR A 52 20.61 -23.78 57.74
C THR A 52 20.23 -22.56 56.97
N PHE A 53 19.80 -22.69 55.72
CA PHE A 53 19.29 -21.60 54.88
C PHE A 53 18.11 -22.09 54.00
N ILE A 54 17.28 -21.16 53.57
CA ILE A 54 16.14 -21.44 52.70
C ILE A 54 16.52 -21.10 51.24
N LEU A 55 16.17 -21.99 50.31
CA LEU A 55 16.38 -21.71 48.90
C LEU A 55 15.47 -20.56 48.41
N PRO A 56 16.03 -19.49 47.79
CA PRO A 56 15.23 -18.40 47.26
C PRO A 56 14.41 -18.85 46.04
N GLU A 57 13.38 -18.06 45.74
CA GLU A 57 12.47 -18.38 44.59
C GLU A 57 13.17 -18.37 43.23
N ASN A 58 14.21 -17.56 43.07
CA ASN A 58 15.02 -17.42 41.86
C ASN A 58 16.31 -18.29 41.87
N ALA A 59 16.39 -19.28 42.74
CA ALA A 59 17.53 -20.19 42.78
C ALA A 59 17.73 -20.92 41.45
N THR A 60 18.98 -20.96 40.99
CA THR A 60 19.38 -21.59 39.72
C THR A 60 20.25 -22.84 39.96
N ASN A 61 20.41 -23.68 38.94
CA ASN A 61 21.33 -24.78 38.97
C ASN A 61 22.78 -24.33 39.10
N GLY A 62 23.60 -25.01 39.88
CA GLY A 62 25.03 -24.74 39.99
C GLY A 62 25.61 -24.88 41.39
N ALA A 63 26.81 -24.37 41.62
CA ALA A 63 27.53 -24.51 42.87
C ALA A 63 27.01 -23.49 43.91
N VAL A 64 26.66 -24.01 45.08
CA VAL A 64 26.47 -23.20 46.31
C VAL A 64 27.83 -23.01 46.97
N VAL A 65 28.14 -21.77 47.30
CA VAL A 65 29.45 -21.36 47.84
C VAL A 65 29.28 -20.78 49.24
N MET A 66 30.11 -21.20 50.16
CA MET A 66 30.29 -20.56 51.46
C MET A 66 31.57 -19.73 51.50
N ILE A 67 31.49 -18.57 52.04
CA ILE A 67 32.62 -17.63 52.15
C ILE A 67 32.88 -17.34 53.63
N PRO A 68 33.97 -17.85 54.18
CA PRO A 68 34.38 -17.55 55.54
C PRO A 68 35.01 -16.14 55.64
N ALA A 69 35.32 -15.70 56.85
CA ALA A 69 35.95 -14.42 57.13
C ALA A 69 37.30 -14.19 56.40
N SER A 70 37.94 -15.29 55.94
CA SER A 70 39.15 -15.22 55.11
C SER A 70 38.89 -14.75 53.68
N GLY A 71 37.62 -14.69 53.23
CA GLY A 71 37.22 -14.37 51.86
C GLY A 71 37.45 -15.45 50.79
N VAL A 72 37.88 -16.64 51.21
CA VAL A 72 38.11 -17.77 50.28
C VAL A 72 36.78 -18.47 50.01
N GLU A 73 36.36 -18.48 48.73
CA GLU A 73 35.15 -19.19 48.32
C GLU A 73 35.32 -20.73 48.38
N VAL A 74 34.41 -21.40 49.04
CA VAL A 74 34.39 -22.86 49.19
C VAL A 74 33.08 -23.38 48.60
N ALA A 75 33.15 -24.07 47.48
CA ALA A 75 31.98 -24.77 46.92
C ALA A 75 31.60 -25.97 47.80
N ILE A 76 30.38 -26.02 48.29
CA ILE A 76 29.90 -27.04 49.21
C ILE A 76 29.10 -28.15 48.53
N ALA A 77 28.35 -27.80 47.48
CA ALA A 77 27.56 -28.75 46.67
C ALA A 77 27.11 -28.08 45.40
N ASN A 78 26.65 -28.89 44.43
CA ASN A 78 25.91 -28.41 43.30
C ASN A 78 24.41 -28.63 43.53
N ILE A 79 23.64 -27.56 43.36
CA ILE A 79 22.19 -27.62 43.43
C ILE A 79 21.60 -27.94 42.06
N GLY A 80 20.67 -28.89 42.03
CA GLY A 80 19.82 -29.18 40.90
C GLY A 80 18.37 -28.85 41.24
N MET A 81 17.82 -27.85 40.60
CA MET A 81 16.43 -27.47 40.86
C MET A 81 15.48 -28.49 40.26
N ALA A 82 14.38 -28.77 40.93
CA ALA A 82 13.29 -29.57 40.44
C ALA A 82 12.66 -28.91 39.19
N LEU A 83 12.20 -29.73 38.29
CA LEU A 83 11.51 -29.32 37.06
C LEU A 83 10.12 -29.95 37.01
N PRO A 84 9.22 -29.38 36.22
CA PRO A 84 8.00 -30.09 35.81
C PRO A 84 8.33 -31.42 35.16
N GLU A 85 7.66 -32.49 35.59
CA GLU A 85 7.88 -33.86 35.07
C GLU A 85 6.59 -34.48 34.59
N LYS A 86 6.71 -35.42 33.65
CA LYS A 86 5.60 -36.21 33.09
C LYS A 86 4.47 -35.32 32.58
N VAL A 87 4.85 -34.22 31.95
CA VAL A 87 3.88 -33.22 31.49
C VAL A 87 3.10 -33.74 30.28
N VAL A 88 1.78 -33.61 30.35
CA VAL A 88 0.83 -33.97 29.29
C VAL A 88 -0.05 -32.77 29.01
N ALA A 89 -0.12 -32.33 27.73
CA ALA A 89 -1.03 -31.31 27.28
C ALA A 89 -2.39 -31.90 26.89
N THR A 90 -3.48 -31.24 27.25
CA THR A 90 -4.85 -31.62 26.89
C THR A 90 -5.66 -30.36 26.53
N PRO A 91 -6.11 -30.23 25.27
CA PRO A 91 -5.71 -31.02 24.11
C PRO A 91 -4.26 -30.76 23.70
N ALA A 92 -3.59 -31.77 23.08
CA ALA A 92 -2.24 -31.63 22.54
C ALA A 92 -2.24 -31.44 21.02
N SER A 93 -3.38 -31.62 20.37
CA SER A 93 -3.52 -31.55 18.91
C SER A 93 -4.84 -30.90 18.50
N GLY A 94 -4.88 -30.37 17.28
CA GLY A 94 -6.05 -29.71 16.73
C GLY A 94 -6.37 -28.36 17.41
N LEU A 95 -5.34 -27.73 17.95
CA LEU A 95 -5.43 -26.49 18.71
C LEU A 95 -5.67 -25.27 17.79
N ARG A 96 -6.42 -24.32 18.30
CA ARG A 96 -6.70 -23.01 17.69
C ARG A 96 -6.20 -21.88 18.59
N GLY A 97 -5.85 -20.78 18.02
CA GLY A 97 -5.61 -19.56 18.80
C GLY A 97 -6.80 -19.21 19.68
N GLY A 98 -6.54 -18.96 20.97
CA GLY A 98 -7.57 -18.73 21.98
C GLY A 98 -8.01 -19.98 22.76
N ASP A 99 -7.61 -21.17 22.34
CA ASP A 99 -7.93 -22.40 23.08
C ASP A 99 -7.22 -22.42 24.44
N MET A 100 -7.93 -22.94 25.45
CA MET A 100 -7.36 -23.25 26.74
C MET A 100 -6.66 -24.60 26.69
N ILE A 101 -5.39 -24.65 27.07
CA ILE A 101 -4.59 -25.88 27.18
C ILE A 101 -4.38 -26.15 28.66
N THR A 102 -4.75 -27.35 29.08
CA THR A 102 -4.47 -27.86 30.41
C THR A 102 -3.21 -28.73 30.35
N LEU A 103 -2.18 -28.36 31.10
CA LEU A 103 -0.91 -29.07 31.22
C LEU A 103 -0.90 -29.76 32.57
N THR A 104 -0.96 -31.08 32.57
CA THR A 104 -0.91 -31.88 33.82
C THR A 104 0.43 -32.57 33.99
N GLY A 105 0.91 -32.67 35.23
CA GLY A 105 2.23 -33.23 35.52
C GLY A 105 2.55 -33.28 37.02
N ILE A 106 3.82 -33.36 37.32
CA ILE A 106 4.38 -33.30 38.67
C ILE A 106 5.18 -31.98 38.75
N ASN A 107 5.18 -31.31 39.89
CA ASN A 107 5.89 -30.04 40.12
C ASN A 107 5.42 -28.90 39.18
N MET A 108 4.15 -28.89 38.80
CA MET A 108 3.62 -27.89 37.88
C MET A 108 3.57 -26.49 38.50
N GLU A 109 3.58 -26.36 39.82
CA GLU A 109 3.68 -25.09 40.55
C GLU A 109 4.97 -24.30 40.24
N LEU A 110 6.01 -24.96 39.72
CA LEU A 110 7.29 -24.37 39.37
C LEU A 110 7.24 -23.62 38.04
N VAL A 111 6.20 -23.80 37.24
CA VAL A 111 6.02 -23.08 35.98
C VAL A 111 5.76 -21.61 36.27
N THR A 112 6.59 -20.73 35.74
CA THR A 112 6.43 -19.27 35.82
C THR A 112 5.70 -18.69 34.61
N THR A 113 6.11 -19.10 33.42
CA THR A 113 5.52 -18.69 32.14
C THR A 113 5.57 -19.82 31.13
N VAL A 114 4.81 -19.70 30.06
CA VAL A 114 4.78 -20.65 28.94
C VAL A 114 5.13 -19.92 27.65
N THR A 115 6.18 -20.36 26.96
CA THR A 115 6.54 -19.83 25.65
C THR A 115 6.00 -20.74 24.55
N PHE A 116 5.16 -20.18 23.68
CA PHE A 116 4.61 -20.92 22.55
C PHE A 116 5.50 -20.82 21.32
N PRO A 117 5.58 -21.88 20.49
CA PRO A 117 6.32 -21.82 19.24
C PRO A 117 5.71 -20.76 18.31
N GLY A 118 6.57 -19.95 17.68
CA GLY A 118 6.16 -18.83 16.82
C GLY A 118 5.77 -17.53 17.56
N VAL A 119 5.80 -17.52 18.91
CA VAL A 119 5.48 -16.36 19.73
C VAL A 119 6.70 -15.93 20.53
N GLU A 120 7.09 -14.66 20.42
CA GLU A 120 8.27 -14.13 21.14
C GLU A 120 8.03 -13.94 22.63
N GLU A 121 6.83 -13.48 23.02
CA GLU A 121 6.48 -13.18 24.40
C GLU A 121 5.94 -14.44 25.11
N ALA A 122 6.48 -14.72 26.30
CA ALA A 122 5.98 -15.79 27.13
C ALA A 122 4.64 -15.40 27.78
N VAL A 123 3.74 -16.36 27.88
CA VAL A 123 2.39 -16.21 28.42
C VAL A 123 2.36 -16.64 29.89
N GLU A 124 1.74 -15.84 30.74
CA GLU A 124 1.48 -16.25 32.12
C GLU A 124 0.37 -17.30 32.19
N PRO A 125 0.47 -18.32 33.06
CA PRO A 125 -0.60 -19.24 33.32
C PRO A 125 -1.89 -18.54 33.80
N ALA A 126 -3.04 -18.95 33.25
CA ALA A 126 -4.35 -18.52 33.76
C ALA A 126 -4.63 -19.07 35.16
N SER A 127 -4.17 -20.32 35.43
CA SER A 127 -4.18 -20.95 36.74
C SER A 127 -3.01 -21.93 36.89
N LYS A 128 -2.54 -22.16 38.12
CA LYS A 128 -1.54 -23.18 38.40
C LYS A 128 -1.72 -23.82 39.76
N SER A 129 -1.35 -25.10 39.83
CA SER A 129 -1.30 -25.92 41.03
C SER A 129 -0.07 -26.85 40.99
N ALA A 130 0.11 -27.70 41.98
CA ALA A 130 1.20 -28.71 42.00
C ALA A 130 1.12 -29.74 40.85
N THR A 131 -0.06 -29.93 40.28
CA THR A 131 -0.32 -31.00 39.29
C THR A 131 -0.85 -30.47 37.95
N GLU A 132 -1.17 -29.16 37.85
CA GLU A 132 -1.86 -28.62 36.68
C GLU A 132 -1.49 -27.17 36.45
N VAL A 133 -1.36 -26.80 35.19
CA VAL A 133 -1.24 -25.43 34.69
C VAL A 133 -2.22 -25.25 33.53
N GLU A 134 -3.03 -24.21 33.57
CA GLU A 134 -3.90 -23.81 32.47
C GLU A 134 -3.31 -22.56 31.77
N VAL A 135 -3.27 -22.58 30.44
CA VAL A 135 -2.76 -21.46 29.64
C VAL A 135 -3.57 -21.29 28.38
N VAL A 136 -3.81 -20.03 27.99
CA VAL A 136 -4.50 -19.69 26.74
C VAL A 136 -3.48 -19.62 25.61
N MET A 137 -3.75 -20.35 24.53
CA MET A 137 -2.90 -20.36 23.35
C MET A 137 -2.99 -19.02 22.60
N PRO A 138 -1.88 -18.31 22.34
CA PRO A 138 -1.88 -17.11 21.52
C PRO A 138 -2.30 -17.39 20.07
N VAL A 139 -2.94 -16.42 19.42
CA VAL A 139 -3.40 -16.55 18.02
C VAL A 139 -2.22 -16.79 17.05
N ALA A 140 -1.07 -16.19 17.35
CA ALA A 140 0.13 -16.33 16.52
C ALA A 140 0.91 -17.64 16.72
N ALA A 141 0.51 -18.49 17.68
CA ALA A 141 1.22 -19.74 17.97
C ALA A 141 1.06 -20.75 16.82
N ILE A 142 2.13 -21.47 16.54
CA ILE A 142 2.21 -22.50 15.50
C ILE A 142 2.44 -23.89 16.12
N SER A 143 2.40 -24.93 15.30
CA SER A 143 2.77 -26.28 15.73
C SER A 143 4.24 -26.36 16.13
N GLY A 144 4.55 -27.07 17.20
CA GLY A 144 5.92 -27.20 17.69
C GLY A 144 5.99 -27.61 19.17
N GLU A 145 7.10 -27.27 19.82
CA GLU A 145 7.29 -27.47 21.26
C GLU A 145 7.00 -26.15 22.00
N LEU A 146 5.99 -26.16 22.88
CA LEU A 146 5.85 -25.13 23.88
C LEU A 146 6.85 -25.38 25.01
N LEU A 147 7.35 -24.32 25.63
CA LEU A 147 8.34 -24.41 26.69
C LEU A 147 7.71 -23.95 28.00
N LEU A 148 7.73 -24.82 29.01
CA LEU A 148 7.37 -24.49 30.39
C LEU A 148 8.60 -23.87 31.06
N ASN A 149 8.60 -22.57 31.26
CA ASN A 149 9.70 -21.86 31.87
C ASN A 149 9.60 -21.90 33.41
N THR A 150 10.72 -22.10 34.07
CA THR A 150 10.82 -22.06 35.52
C THR A 150 11.71 -20.94 36.00
N ALA A 151 11.58 -20.52 37.25
CA ALA A 151 12.42 -19.50 37.88
C ALA A 151 13.91 -19.88 37.88
N SER A 152 14.23 -21.18 37.81
CA SER A 152 15.62 -21.65 37.72
C SER A 152 16.29 -21.34 36.34
N GLY A 153 15.58 -20.82 35.39
CA GLY A 153 16.06 -20.54 34.02
C GLY A 153 16.05 -21.76 33.12
N THR A 154 15.52 -22.89 33.59
CA THR A 154 15.38 -24.13 32.79
C THR A 154 13.97 -24.27 32.26
N SER A 155 13.83 -24.71 31.02
CA SER A 155 12.52 -24.88 30.37
C SER A 155 12.29 -26.38 30.04
N VAL A 156 11.03 -26.81 30.12
CA VAL A 156 10.60 -28.18 29.78
C VAL A 156 9.73 -28.13 28.52
N PRO A 157 10.13 -28.81 27.42
CA PRO A 157 9.39 -28.83 26.19
C PRO A 157 8.19 -29.76 26.23
N VAL A 158 7.08 -29.33 25.60
CA VAL A 158 5.86 -30.15 25.43
C VAL A 158 5.35 -29.94 23.99
N ALA A 159 5.21 -31.03 23.24
CA ALA A 159 4.77 -30.95 21.85
C ALA A 159 3.28 -30.64 21.72
N ILE A 160 2.95 -29.71 20.85
CA ILE A 160 1.58 -29.39 20.48
C ILE A 160 1.42 -29.26 18.95
N THR A 161 0.21 -29.46 18.45
CA THR A 161 -0.08 -29.24 17.02
C THR A 161 -1.34 -28.41 16.84
N THR A 162 -1.22 -27.41 15.99
CA THR A 162 -2.32 -26.53 15.57
C THR A 162 -3.20 -27.21 14.53
N LEU A 163 -4.46 -26.80 14.50
CA LEU A 163 -5.37 -27.18 13.44
C LEU A 163 -5.02 -26.39 12.17
N LYS A 164 -5.02 -27.07 11.02
CA LYS A 164 -4.75 -26.45 9.72
C LYS A 164 -5.98 -26.52 8.82
N PRO A 165 -6.17 -25.54 7.92
CA PRO A 165 -7.16 -25.65 6.87
C PRO A 165 -6.78 -26.78 5.91
N GLU A 166 -7.77 -27.42 5.35
CA GLU A 166 -7.62 -28.41 4.28
C GLU A 166 -8.39 -27.93 3.07
N PHE A 167 -7.66 -27.63 1.98
CA PHE A 167 -8.27 -27.36 0.69
C PHE A 167 -8.78 -28.65 0.06
N MET A 168 -10.01 -28.66 -0.44
CA MET A 168 -10.59 -29.81 -1.13
C MET A 168 -10.82 -29.55 -2.61
N ALA A 169 -11.50 -28.46 -2.92
CA ALA A 169 -11.81 -28.10 -4.32
C ALA A 169 -12.23 -26.63 -4.43
N PHE A 170 -12.13 -26.10 -5.64
CA PHE A 170 -12.90 -24.94 -6.04
C PHE A 170 -14.32 -25.38 -6.47
N VAL A 171 -15.32 -24.57 -6.19
CA VAL A 171 -16.68 -24.80 -6.75
C VAL A 171 -16.65 -24.66 -8.26
N ASN A 172 -15.89 -23.65 -8.76
CA ASN A 172 -15.54 -23.50 -10.17
C ASN A 172 -14.03 -23.32 -10.24
N ASP A 173 -13.35 -24.18 -10.97
CA ASP A 173 -11.90 -24.17 -11.17
C ASP A 173 -11.48 -23.20 -12.29
N ALA A 174 -12.45 -22.59 -12.99
CA ALA A 174 -12.28 -21.56 -13.99
C ALA A 174 -13.24 -20.40 -13.73
N VAL A 175 -12.71 -19.23 -13.44
CA VAL A 175 -13.46 -18.02 -13.06
C VAL A 175 -13.03 -16.84 -13.91
N SER A 176 -13.94 -15.88 -14.13
CA SER A 176 -13.60 -14.63 -14.79
C SER A 176 -12.89 -13.69 -13.82
N LEU A 177 -11.95 -12.89 -14.30
CA LEU A 177 -11.26 -11.87 -13.51
C LEU A 177 -12.26 -10.92 -12.84
N GLY A 178 -12.08 -10.67 -11.54
CA GLY A 178 -13.01 -9.88 -10.75
C GLY A 178 -14.28 -10.60 -10.30
N GLY A 179 -14.44 -11.88 -10.66
CA GLY A 179 -15.54 -12.72 -10.20
C GLY A 179 -15.30 -13.29 -8.81
N ASP A 180 -16.30 -13.96 -8.26
CA ASP A 180 -16.18 -14.64 -6.98
C ASP A 180 -15.50 -16.01 -7.12
N VAL A 181 -14.57 -16.29 -6.23
CA VAL A 181 -13.91 -17.60 -6.08
C VAL A 181 -14.48 -18.26 -4.83
N THR A 182 -15.06 -19.45 -4.99
CA THR A 182 -15.57 -20.24 -3.86
C THR A 182 -14.74 -21.49 -3.67
N ILE A 183 -14.16 -21.61 -2.47
CA ILE A 183 -13.31 -22.71 -2.03
C ILE A 183 -14.15 -23.62 -1.12
N GLN A 184 -14.06 -24.92 -1.31
CA GLN A 184 -14.55 -25.94 -0.40
C GLN A 184 -13.40 -26.65 0.31
N GLY A 185 -13.58 -26.95 1.58
CA GLY A 185 -12.53 -27.53 2.40
C GLY A 185 -12.96 -27.87 3.82
N LYS A 186 -11.99 -27.90 4.73
CA LYS A 186 -12.22 -28.01 6.17
C LYS A 186 -11.43 -26.94 6.89
N ASN A 187 -11.94 -26.50 8.03
CA ASN A 187 -11.31 -25.49 8.88
C ASN A 187 -10.96 -24.18 8.13
N LEU A 188 -11.76 -23.83 7.12
CA LEU A 188 -11.54 -22.65 6.32
C LEU A 188 -11.76 -21.34 7.12
N ASP A 189 -12.41 -21.44 8.27
CA ASP A 189 -12.58 -20.35 9.25
C ASP A 189 -11.26 -19.88 9.88
N LEU A 190 -10.16 -20.63 9.71
CA LEU A 190 -8.82 -20.27 10.17
C LEU A 190 -8.08 -19.33 9.21
N ILE A 191 -8.58 -19.15 7.98
CA ILE A 191 -7.91 -18.35 6.96
C ILE A 191 -8.16 -16.88 7.25
N ALA A 192 -7.09 -16.10 7.31
CA ALA A 192 -7.14 -14.65 7.50
C ALA A 192 -6.88 -13.88 6.19
N LYS A 193 -6.09 -14.49 5.27
CA LYS A 193 -5.72 -13.86 4.01
C LYS A 193 -5.56 -14.89 2.90
N VAL A 194 -5.90 -14.49 1.68
CA VAL A 194 -5.66 -15.27 0.46
C VAL A 194 -4.73 -14.49 -0.45
N VAL A 195 -3.65 -15.14 -0.89
CA VAL A 195 -2.67 -14.58 -1.83
C VAL A 195 -2.82 -15.28 -3.16
N TYR A 196 -3.03 -14.50 -4.23
CA TYR A 196 -3.16 -14.98 -5.59
C TYR A 196 -1.80 -15.09 -6.28
N THR A 197 -1.67 -16.00 -7.22
CA THR A 197 -0.58 -15.93 -8.20
C THR A 197 -0.66 -14.59 -8.91
N GLY A 198 0.48 -13.89 -9.04
CA GLY A 198 0.51 -12.48 -9.48
C GLY A 198 0.65 -11.48 -8.33
N GLY A 199 0.50 -11.94 -7.07
CA GLY A 199 0.83 -11.16 -5.87
C GLY A 199 -0.32 -10.35 -5.27
N ALA A 200 -1.53 -10.42 -5.83
CA ALA A 200 -2.69 -9.79 -5.19
C ALA A 200 -3.05 -10.49 -3.88
N GLU A 201 -3.40 -9.74 -2.85
CA GLU A 201 -3.78 -10.22 -1.54
C GLU A 201 -5.19 -9.77 -1.16
N VAL A 202 -5.95 -10.65 -0.54
CA VAL A 202 -7.30 -10.36 -0.03
C VAL A 202 -7.41 -10.81 1.41
N GLU A 203 -7.65 -9.89 2.32
CA GLU A 203 -8.02 -10.19 3.70
C GLU A 203 -9.44 -10.78 3.74
N VAL A 204 -9.61 -11.83 4.50
CA VAL A 204 -10.89 -12.55 4.62
C VAL A 204 -11.30 -12.74 6.07
N THR A 205 -12.61 -12.77 6.29
CA THR A 205 -13.21 -13.08 7.59
C THR A 205 -14.24 -14.20 7.39
N PRO A 206 -13.78 -15.45 7.25
CA PRO A 206 -14.68 -16.55 6.95
C PRO A 206 -15.69 -16.79 8.08
N THR A 207 -16.91 -17.11 7.72
CA THR A 207 -17.97 -17.47 8.66
C THR A 207 -18.32 -18.94 8.63
N SER A 208 -17.70 -19.70 7.72
CA SER A 208 -17.91 -21.14 7.55
C SER A 208 -16.61 -21.91 7.66
N THR A 209 -16.67 -23.10 8.26
CA THR A 209 -15.54 -24.02 8.35
C THR A 209 -15.32 -24.83 7.06
N THR A 210 -16.30 -24.85 6.14
CA THR A 210 -16.30 -25.76 4.98
C THR A 210 -16.36 -25.04 3.64
N GLU A 211 -16.66 -23.74 3.64
CA GLU A 211 -16.78 -22.94 2.43
C GLU A 211 -16.27 -21.52 2.66
N LEU A 212 -15.50 -21.00 1.70
CA LEU A 212 -14.97 -19.64 1.69
C LEU A 212 -15.18 -19.05 0.31
N THR A 213 -15.96 -17.97 0.23
CA THR A 213 -16.14 -17.18 -1.00
C THR A 213 -15.39 -15.87 -0.90
N ILE A 214 -14.62 -15.56 -1.93
CA ILE A 214 -13.69 -14.42 -2.00
C ILE A 214 -13.96 -13.65 -3.29
N ALA A 215 -14.16 -12.35 -3.19
CA ALA A 215 -14.17 -11.47 -4.36
C ALA A 215 -12.73 -11.33 -4.89
N MET A 216 -12.48 -11.76 -6.12
CA MET A 216 -11.13 -11.74 -6.70
C MET A 216 -10.75 -10.31 -7.13
N PRO A 217 -9.56 -9.82 -6.80
CA PRO A 217 -9.03 -8.56 -7.31
C PRO A 217 -8.92 -8.58 -8.84
N THR A 218 -9.12 -7.41 -9.45
CA THR A 218 -9.01 -7.24 -10.92
C THR A 218 -7.58 -6.99 -11.40
N MET A 219 -6.63 -6.78 -10.47
CA MET A 219 -5.21 -6.58 -10.77
C MET A 219 -4.34 -7.45 -9.89
N GLY A 220 -3.19 -7.86 -10.40
CA GLY A 220 -2.23 -8.69 -9.67
C GLY A 220 -2.69 -10.12 -9.44
N THR A 221 -3.65 -10.61 -10.24
CA THR A 221 -4.14 -11.99 -10.22
C THR A 221 -3.84 -12.67 -11.54
N GLU A 222 -3.24 -13.84 -11.47
CA GLU A 222 -2.92 -14.71 -12.60
C GLU A 222 -3.40 -16.13 -12.30
N SER A 223 -3.60 -16.92 -13.37
CA SER A 223 -3.90 -18.34 -13.20
C SER A 223 -2.78 -19.05 -12.45
N GLY A 224 -3.12 -19.79 -11.42
CA GLY A 224 -2.14 -20.44 -10.57
C GLY A 224 -2.74 -20.93 -9.26
N VAL A 225 -1.87 -21.30 -8.33
CA VAL A 225 -2.27 -21.71 -6.97
C VAL A 225 -2.63 -20.49 -6.13
N LEU A 226 -3.60 -20.64 -5.24
CA LEU A 226 -3.83 -19.68 -4.16
C LEU A 226 -3.10 -20.12 -2.91
N THR A 227 -2.51 -19.19 -2.19
CA THR A 227 -1.95 -19.43 -0.86
C THR A 227 -2.93 -18.96 0.19
N LEU A 228 -3.47 -19.90 0.97
CA LEU A 228 -4.41 -19.64 2.07
C LEU A 228 -3.59 -19.42 3.34
N VAL A 229 -3.52 -18.19 3.83
CA VAL A 229 -2.69 -17.79 4.96
C VAL A 229 -3.57 -17.67 6.21
N MET A 230 -3.15 -18.32 7.29
CA MET A 230 -3.80 -18.26 8.60
C MET A 230 -3.34 -17.05 9.41
N SER A 231 -4.06 -16.72 10.49
CA SER A 231 -3.71 -15.62 11.39
C SER A 231 -2.36 -15.79 12.10
N ASN A 232 -1.86 -17.04 12.21
CA ASN A 232 -0.55 -17.33 12.77
C ASN A 232 0.61 -17.31 11.76
N GLY A 233 0.32 -16.95 10.48
CA GLY A 233 1.30 -16.88 9.40
C GLY A 233 1.60 -18.21 8.69
N GLU A 234 1.09 -19.34 9.19
CA GLU A 234 1.17 -20.61 8.44
C GLU A 234 0.26 -20.57 7.22
N SER A 235 0.55 -21.35 6.18
CA SER A 235 -0.22 -21.34 4.95
C SER A 235 -0.42 -22.72 4.35
N VAL A 236 -1.41 -22.83 3.49
CA VAL A 236 -1.73 -24.02 2.68
C VAL A 236 -1.97 -23.57 1.25
N GLU A 237 -1.46 -24.32 0.28
CA GLU A 237 -1.70 -24.06 -1.14
C GLU A 237 -2.92 -24.84 -1.65
N THR A 238 -3.62 -24.23 -2.62
CA THR A 238 -4.72 -24.87 -3.36
C THR A 238 -4.18 -25.62 -4.60
N THR A 239 -5.06 -26.23 -5.36
CA THR A 239 -4.78 -26.60 -6.75
C THR A 239 -4.80 -25.34 -7.63
N ILE A 240 -4.47 -25.48 -8.92
CA ILE A 240 -4.48 -24.36 -9.87
C ILE A 240 -5.92 -23.88 -10.06
N LEU A 241 -6.12 -22.58 -9.85
CA LEU A 241 -7.29 -21.84 -10.29
C LEU A 241 -7.02 -21.26 -11.67
N THR A 242 -7.89 -21.57 -12.64
CA THR A 242 -7.82 -20.98 -13.98
C THR A 242 -8.57 -19.65 -13.97
N ILE A 243 -7.87 -18.57 -14.29
CA ILE A 243 -8.51 -17.27 -14.49
C ILE A 243 -8.75 -17.12 -15.98
N ASN A 244 -10.01 -17.13 -16.37
CA ASN A 244 -10.39 -16.85 -17.74
C ASN A 244 -10.01 -15.41 -18.04
N ALA A 245 -9.40 -15.20 -19.21
CA ALA A 245 -9.16 -13.85 -19.70
C ALA A 245 -10.46 -13.05 -19.57
N PRO A 246 -10.40 -11.84 -18.94
CA PRO A 246 -11.61 -11.06 -18.80
C PRO A 246 -12.19 -10.80 -20.19
N GLU A 247 -13.52 -10.82 -20.31
CA GLU A 247 -14.20 -10.27 -21.48
C GLU A 247 -14.06 -8.73 -21.46
N PHE A 248 -12.81 -8.23 -21.39
CA PHE A 248 -12.50 -6.83 -21.64
C PHE A 248 -12.30 -6.62 -23.12
N CYS A 249 -12.54 -5.41 -23.57
CA CYS A 249 -11.90 -4.96 -24.79
C CYS A 249 -10.39 -4.86 -24.51
N TYR A 250 -9.57 -5.57 -25.24
CA TYR A 250 -8.12 -5.54 -25.08
C TYR A 250 -7.41 -5.50 -26.43
N ILE A 251 -6.18 -5.02 -26.45
CA ILE A 251 -5.33 -4.98 -27.63
C ILE A 251 -4.53 -6.28 -27.68
N PRO A 252 -4.82 -7.21 -28.63
CA PRO A 252 -4.14 -8.52 -28.68
C PRO A 252 -2.69 -8.42 -29.14
N VAL A 253 -2.36 -7.40 -29.94
CA VAL A 253 -1.02 -7.14 -30.45
C VAL A 253 -0.78 -5.65 -30.40
N LEU A 254 0.15 -5.22 -29.55
CA LEU A 254 0.56 -3.82 -29.48
C LEU A 254 1.32 -3.40 -30.74
N PRO A 255 1.24 -2.12 -31.16
CA PRO A 255 2.06 -1.59 -32.24
C PRO A 255 3.54 -1.89 -32.01
N GLY A 256 4.26 -2.24 -33.08
CA GLY A 256 5.69 -2.46 -33.02
C GLY A 256 6.48 -1.16 -32.82
N GLU A 257 7.73 -1.27 -32.33
CA GLU A 257 8.63 -0.11 -32.17
C GLU A 257 8.93 0.63 -33.49
N ASP A 258 8.73 -0.05 -34.62
CA ASP A 258 8.96 0.51 -35.96
C ASP A 258 7.72 1.22 -36.55
N GLU A 259 6.57 1.21 -35.87
CA GLU A 259 5.37 1.90 -36.31
C GLU A 259 5.44 3.37 -35.91
N GLU A 260 5.44 4.28 -36.91
CA GLU A 260 5.40 5.72 -36.67
C GLU A 260 3.99 6.19 -36.28
N LEU A 261 3.67 6.13 -34.98
CA LEU A 261 2.44 6.65 -34.42
C LEU A 261 2.65 8.12 -34.02
N LYS A 262 1.77 9.03 -34.44
CA LYS A 262 1.94 10.47 -34.19
C LYS A 262 0.82 11.03 -33.35
N GLY A 263 1.18 11.90 -32.42
CA GLY A 263 0.23 12.73 -31.68
C GLY A 263 -0.57 13.62 -32.64
N GLY A 264 -1.85 13.82 -32.35
CA GLY A 264 -2.74 14.64 -33.18
C GLY A 264 -3.33 13.90 -34.42
N GLU A 265 -2.93 12.66 -34.68
CA GLU A 265 -3.44 11.83 -35.76
C GLU A 265 -4.48 10.83 -35.26
N ILE A 266 -5.11 10.12 -36.19
CA ILE A 266 -6.02 9.03 -35.89
C ILE A 266 -5.20 7.76 -35.68
N PHE A 267 -5.37 7.13 -34.53
CA PHE A 267 -4.80 5.84 -34.21
C PHE A 267 -5.86 4.75 -34.42
N THR A 268 -5.56 3.78 -35.27
CA THR A 268 -6.44 2.64 -35.57
C THR A 268 -5.73 1.36 -35.17
N ILE A 269 -6.39 0.54 -34.34
CA ILE A 269 -5.83 -0.70 -33.86
C ILE A 269 -6.88 -1.81 -33.80
N ALA A 270 -6.44 -3.05 -34.01
CA ALA A 270 -7.26 -4.22 -33.77
C ALA A 270 -7.38 -4.49 -32.27
N VAL A 271 -8.60 -4.76 -31.83
CA VAL A 271 -8.92 -5.13 -30.45
C VAL A 271 -9.74 -6.42 -30.45
N GLU A 272 -9.74 -7.13 -29.34
CA GLU A 272 -10.68 -8.23 -29.11
C GLU A 272 -11.75 -7.77 -28.11
N ASN A 273 -12.96 -8.35 -28.20
CA ASN A 273 -14.12 -7.99 -27.39
C ASN A 273 -14.48 -6.47 -27.48
N GLY A 274 -14.43 -5.93 -28.70
CA GLY A 274 -14.73 -4.50 -28.93
C GLY A 274 -16.13 -4.08 -28.49
N ASP A 275 -17.08 -5.03 -28.46
CA ASP A 275 -18.44 -4.84 -27.94
C ASP A 275 -18.50 -4.53 -26.45
N LYS A 276 -17.44 -4.83 -25.68
CA LYS A 276 -17.32 -4.53 -24.25
C LYS A 276 -16.76 -3.13 -23.97
N LEU A 277 -16.19 -2.45 -24.98
CA LEU A 277 -15.58 -1.13 -24.80
C LEU A 277 -16.63 -0.07 -24.47
N THR A 278 -16.46 0.62 -23.37
CA THR A 278 -17.33 1.70 -22.89
C THR A 278 -16.65 3.06 -22.86
N GLY A 279 -15.31 3.09 -22.86
CA GLY A 279 -14.55 4.33 -22.83
C GLY A 279 -13.10 4.12 -23.24
N VAL A 280 -12.45 5.22 -23.65
CA VAL A 280 -11.02 5.28 -23.93
C VAL A 280 -10.45 6.54 -23.28
N GLU A 281 -9.33 6.40 -22.58
CA GLU A 281 -8.56 7.50 -22.05
C GLU A 281 -7.15 7.48 -22.62
N VAL A 282 -6.60 8.68 -22.81
CA VAL A 282 -5.19 8.88 -23.12
C VAL A 282 -4.58 9.80 -22.08
N ASP A 283 -3.57 9.31 -21.35
CA ASP A 283 -2.96 9.98 -20.20
C ASP A 283 -4.01 10.47 -19.17
N GLY A 284 -5.02 9.61 -18.89
CA GLY A 284 -6.10 9.89 -17.93
C GLY A 284 -7.15 10.90 -18.42
N LYS A 285 -7.13 11.30 -19.70
CA LYS A 285 -8.14 12.16 -20.30
C LYS A 285 -9.02 11.38 -21.26
N VAL A 286 -10.32 11.45 -21.09
CA VAL A 286 -11.30 10.82 -21.99
C VAL A 286 -11.12 11.36 -23.41
N VAL A 287 -11.02 10.46 -24.38
CA VAL A 287 -10.91 10.79 -25.79
C VAL A 287 -12.10 10.25 -26.58
N GLN A 288 -12.38 10.87 -27.74
CA GLN A 288 -13.38 10.35 -28.66
C GLN A 288 -12.85 9.11 -29.36
N PHE A 289 -13.70 8.11 -29.48
CA PHE A 289 -13.37 6.87 -30.15
C PHE A 289 -14.54 6.35 -31.00
N ILE A 290 -14.21 5.50 -31.94
CA ILE A 290 -15.16 4.73 -32.74
C ILE A 290 -14.75 3.27 -32.66
N ILE A 291 -15.70 2.42 -32.35
CA ILE A 291 -15.51 0.97 -32.40
C ILE A 291 -16.38 0.36 -33.52
N ASN A 292 -15.77 -0.43 -34.37
CA ASN A 292 -16.46 -1.15 -35.43
C ASN A 292 -16.00 -2.60 -35.40
N GLY A 293 -16.81 -3.48 -34.81
CA GLY A 293 -16.42 -4.86 -34.54
C GLY A 293 -15.16 -4.92 -33.69
N ASN A 294 -14.09 -5.44 -34.25
CA ASN A 294 -12.78 -5.57 -33.59
C ASN A 294 -11.78 -4.47 -34.00
N THR A 295 -12.25 -3.36 -34.54
CA THR A 295 -11.40 -2.22 -34.91
C THR A 295 -11.74 -1.02 -34.05
N LEU A 296 -10.76 -0.56 -33.28
CA LEU A 296 -10.82 0.67 -32.48
C LEU A 296 -10.13 1.79 -33.23
N VAL A 297 -10.80 2.94 -33.30
CA VAL A 297 -10.26 4.17 -33.88
C VAL A 297 -10.35 5.26 -32.81
N ILE A 298 -9.22 5.87 -32.45
CA ILE A 298 -9.16 6.97 -31.48
C ILE A 298 -8.48 8.20 -32.08
N ALA A 299 -8.92 9.38 -31.65
CA ALA A 299 -8.23 10.64 -31.94
C ALA A 299 -7.15 10.83 -30.88
N VAL A 300 -5.90 10.65 -31.26
CA VAL A 300 -4.76 10.78 -30.32
C VAL A 300 -4.55 12.27 -29.99
N PRO A 301 -4.45 12.65 -28.70
CA PRO A 301 -4.09 14.01 -28.33
C PRO A 301 -2.75 14.44 -28.93
N GLN A 302 -2.65 15.71 -29.31
CA GLN A 302 -1.41 16.25 -29.92
C GLN A 302 -0.20 16.17 -28.98
N MET A 303 -0.45 16.15 -27.66
CA MET A 303 0.59 16.03 -26.61
C MET A 303 1.07 14.60 -26.37
N ALA A 304 0.50 13.59 -27.06
CA ALA A 304 0.94 12.22 -26.91
C ALA A 304 2.42 12.07 -27.31
N ASN A 305 3.16 11.30 -26.53
CA ASN A 305 4.62 11.14 -26.62
C ASN A 305 5.03 9.69 -26.36
N ALA A 306 6.33 9.42 -26.27
CA ALA A 306 6.87 8.08 -26.08
C ALA A 306 6.43 7.36 -24.79
N ASN A 307 5.87 8.09 -23.81
CA ASN A 307 5.42 7.55 -22.52
C ASN A 307 3.88 7.61 -22.37
N THR A 308 3.16 7.82 -23.46
CA THR A 308 1.69 7.96 -23.43
C THR A 308 1.03 6.65 -23.01
N LYS A 309 0.06 6.77 -22.14
CA LYS A 309 -0.77 5.66 -21.64
C LYS A 309 -2.14 5.71 -22.30
N VAL A 310 -2.51 4.62 -22.94
CA VAL A 310 -3.85 4.42 -23.51
C VAL A 310 -4.59 3.44 -22.62
N THR A 311 -5.73 3.86 -22.06
CA THR A 311 -6.57 3.02 -21.19
C THR A 311 -7.85 2.68 -21.91
N LEU A 312 -8.10 1.39 -22.09
CA LEU A 312 -9.36 0.85 -22.59
C LEU A 312 -10.27 0.54 -21.42
N ILE A 313 -11.44 1.16 -21.36
CA ILE A 313 -12.42 0.99 -20.29
C ILE A 313 -13.57 0.13 -20.81
N SER A 314 -13.89 -0.93 -20.11
CA SER A 314 -15.02 -1.81 -20.38
C SER A 314 -15.94 -1.92 -19.16
N SER A 315 -17.11 -2.53 -19.31
CA SER A 315 -18.05 -2.76 -18.20
C SER A 315 -17.46 -3.59 -17.05
N ASN A 316 -16.38 -4.34 -17.33
CA ASN A 316 -15.74 -5.25 -16.37
C ASN A 316 -14.42 -4.71 -15.78
N GLY A 317 -14.05 -3.46 -16.10
CA GLY A 317 -12.83 -2.82 -15.65
C GLY A 317 -12.04 -2.17 -16.78
N SER A 318 -10.77 -1.83 -16.55
CA SER A 318 -9.92 -1.14 -17.52
C SER A 318 -8.57 -1.83 -17.68
N ILE A 319 -8.00 -1.71 -18.88
CA ILE A 319 -6.63 -2.15 -19.18
C ILE A 319 -5.85 -0.96 -19.68
N GLU A 320 -4.66 -0.73 -19.13
CA GLU A 320 -3.74 0.34 -19.52
C GLU A 320 -2.59 -0.23 -20.37
N TYR A 321 -2.29 0.47 -21.46
CA TYR A 321 -1.18 0.16 -22.35
C TYR A 321 -0.24 1.35 -22.46
N ALA A 322 1.06 1.12 -22.37
CA ALA A 322 2.06 2.10 -22.75
C ALA A 322 2.26 2.02 -24.26
N ILE A 323 1.92 3.09 -24.99
CA ILE A 323 2.07 3.17 -26.44
C ILE A 323 2.89 4.40 -26.78
N ALA A 324 4.00 4.19 -27.49
CA ALA A 324 4.89 5.28 -27.87
C ALA A 324 4.33 6.05 -29.06
N PHE A 325 4.19 7.37 -28.93
CA PHE A 325 3.83 8.28 -29.99
C PHE A 325 4.95 9.28 -30.26
N ILE A 326 5.11 9.67 -31.50
CA ILE A 326 5.94 10.82 -31.88
C ILE A 326 5.11 12.07 -31.62
N PRO A 327 5.58 13.01 -30.79
CA PRO A 327 4.82 14.24 -30.53
C PRO A 327 4.54 15.01 -31.80
N ALA A 328 3.36 15.63 -31.88
CA ALA A 328 3.05 16.57 -32.95
C ALA A 328 4.00 17.76 -32.87
N THR A 329 4.60 18.16 -34.00
CA THR A 329 5.45 19.35 -34.08
C THR A 329 4.67 20.65 -33.94
N ASN A 330 3.42 20.63 -34.38
CA ASN A 330 2.50 21.77 -34.30
C ASN A 330 1.29 21.40 -33.46
N ILE A 331 1.12 22.06 -32.34
CA ILE A 331 -0.05 21.91 -31.47
C ILE A 331 -1.12 22.92 -31.90
N LYS A 332 -2.36 22.44 -32.01
CA LYS A 332 -3.53 23.27 -32.27
C LYS A 332 -4.70 22.82 -31.40
N ASN A 333 -4.94 23.53 -30.31
CA ASN A 333 -6.03 23.25 -29.38
C ASN A 333 -7.20 24.20 -29.59
N GLU A 334 -8.40 23.70 -29.91
CA GLU A 334 -9.63 24.51 -29.95
C GLU A 334 -10.13 24.67 -28.50
N VAL A 335 -9.93 25.86 -27.92
CA VAL A 335 -10.25 26.17 -26.53
C VAL A 335 -11.63 26.79 -26.35
N TRP A 336 -12.22 27.25 -27.44
CA TRP A 336 -13.59 27.70 -27.49
C TRP A 336 -14.16 27.46 -28.91
N LYS A 337 -15.41 27.01 -28.95
CA LYS A 337 -16.18 26.84 -30.20
C LYS A 337 -17.62 27.23 -29.99
N GLY A 338 -18.17 27.99 -30.96
CA GLY A 338 -19.54 28.42 -30.90
C GLY A 338 -19.90 29.26 -32.13
N LEU A 339 -21.01 29.94 -32.05
CA LEU A 339 -21.39 31.00 -33.00
C LEU A 339 -22.01 32.12 -32.18
N VAL A 340 -21.20 33.14 -31.83
CA VAL A 340 -21.61 34.22 -30.95
C VAL A 340 -21.39 35.59 -31.63
N ASP A 341 -22.47 36.33 -31.77
CA ASP A 341 -22.40 37.76 -32.09
C ASP A 341 -21.96 38.47 -30.80
N ILE A 342 -20.71 38.93 -30.75
CA ILE A 342 -20.21 39.58 -29.55
C ILE A 342 -20.90 40.89 -29.28
N THR A 343 -21.18 41.15 -28.01
CA THR A 343 -21.72 42.39 -27.49
C THR A 343 -20.93 42.85 -26.28
N TRP A 344 -21.20 44.10 -25.83
CA TRP A 344 -20.67 44.65 -24.58
C TRP A 344 -21.43 44.15 -23.33
N SER A 345 -22.48 43.40 -23.52
CA SER A 345 -23.38 42.91 -22.47
C SER A 345 -23.23 41.42 -22.22
N GLU A 346 -23.75 40.95 -21.10
CA GLU A 346 -23.88 39.53 -20.79
C GLU A 346 -24.63 38.76 -21.87
N GLY A 347 -24.27 37.48 -22.08
CA GLY A 347 -24.82 36.62 -23.12
C GLY A 347 -24.25 36.83 -24.53
N GLY A 348 -23.44 37.89 -24.74
CA GLY A 348 -22.74 38.16 -25.98
C GLY A 348 -21.23 38.24 -25.79
N ARG A 349 -20.66 37.33 -25.04
CA ARG A 349 -19.23 37.24 -24.79
C ARG A 349 -18.67 35.87 -25.15
N VAL A 350 -17.43 35.85 -25.62
CA VAL A 350 -16.63 34.63 -25.68
C VAL A 350 -15.81 34.54 -24.41
N ILE A 351 -16.03 33.48 -23.64
CA ILE A 351 -15.34 33.27 -22.34
C ILE A 351 -14.52 32.01 -22.43
N ILE A 352 -13.22 32.12 -22.15
CA ILE A 352 -12.29 31.00 -22.17
C ILE A 352 -11.76 30.79 -20.74
N PRO A 353 -11.89 29.60 -20.16
CA PRO A 353 -11.43 29.34 -18.81
C PRO A 353 -9.89 29.45 -18.71
N ALA A 354 -9.38 29.88 -17.56
CA ALA A 354 -7.94 30.00 -17.31
C ALA A 354 -7.24 28.62 -17.34
N SER A 355 -7.96 27.57 -16.97
CA SER A 355 -7.49 26.18 -17.06
C SER A 355 -7.07 25.78 -18.47
N ALA A 356 -7.66 26.35 -19.52
CA ALA A 356 -7.28 26.09 -20.91
C ALA A 356 -5.84 26.56 -21.25
N PHE A 357 -5.28 27.46 -20.45
CA PHE A 357 -3.95 28.05 -20.66
C PHE A 357 -2.87 27.47 -19.73
N LYS A 358 -3.18 26.45 -18.92
CA LYS A 358 -2.29 25.96 -17.87
C LYS A 358 -0.94 25.44 -18.40
N ASP A 359 -0.97 24.73 -19.54
CA ASP A 359 0.20 24.09 -20.12
C ASP A 359 0.65 24.76 -21.45
N VAL A 360 0.22 25.97 -21.68
CA VAL A 360 0.52 26.72 -22.91
C VAL A 360 1.86 27.44 -22.74
N PRO A 361 2.85 27.22 -23.63
CA PRO A 361 4.15 27.87 -23.52
C PRO A 361 4.08 29.36 -23.95
N ALA A 362 4.99 30.15 -23.41
CA ALA A 362 5.20 31.52 -23.91
C ALA A 362 5.63 31.47 -25.38
N GLY A 363 5.09 32.41 -26.18
CA GLY A 363 5.26 32.43 -27.62
C GLY A 363 4.17 31.69 -28.40
N ALA A 364 3.29 30.93 -27.70
CA ALA A 364 2.10 30.37 -28.33
C ALA A 364 1.20 31.48 -28.92
N ARG A 365 0.43 31.10 -29.92
CA ARG A 365 -0.51 32.00 -30.57
C ARG A 365 -1.94 31.64 -30.16
N MET A 366 -2.68 32.60 -29.65
CA MET A 366 -4.13 32.52 -29.54
C MET A 366 -4.73 33.04 -30.87
N VAL A 367 -5.34 32.15 -31.64
CA VAL A 367 -5.91 32.50 -32.96
C VAL A 367 -7.41 32.64 -32.82
N LEU A 368 -7.89 33.84 -33.12
CA LEU A 368 -9.29 34.19 -33.08
C LEU A 368 -9.90 33.99 -34.48
N HIS A 369 -10.98 33.20 -34.57
CA HIS A 369 -11.72 32.97 -35.81
C HIS A 369 -13.07 33.65 -35.70
N TYR A 370 -13.30 34.58 -36.60
CA TYR A 370 -14.50 35.41 -36.60
C TYR A 370 -14.89 35.89 -38.01
N ALA A 371 -16.09 36.38 -38.14
CA ALA A 371 -16.59 37.09 -39.33
C ALA A 371 -17.14 38.48 -38.93
N GLN A 372 -17.04 39.46 -39.82
CA GLN A 372 -17.70 40.72 -39.65
C GLN A 372 -19.19 40.56 -39.96
N LYS A 373 -20.04 41.16 -39.11
CA LYS A 373 -21.49 41.03 -39.21
C LYS A 373 -22.12 42.01 -40.20
N THR A 374 -21.53 43.17 -40.39
CA THR A 374 -22.05 44.25 -41.24
C THR A 374 -20.94 44.88 -42.07
N ASP A 375 -21.28 45.71 -43.05
CA ASP A 375 -20.32 46.50 -43.87
C ASP A 375 -19.62 47.61 -43.11
N ASP A 376 -20.07 47.86 -41.87
CA ASP A 376 -19.45 48.82 -40.96
C ASP A 376 -18.25 48.22 -40.24
N TRP A 377 -17.56 49.06 -39.46
CA TRP A 377 -16.49 48.60 -38.59
C TRP A 377 -16.99 47.63 -37.53
N GLY A 378 -16.14 46.67 -37.15
CA GLY A 378 -16.34 45.79 -35.99
C GLY A 378 -15.23 46.01 -34.99
N GLN A 379 -15.52 45.73 -33.72
CA GLN A 379 -14.55 45.85 -32.64
C GLN A 379 -14.68 44.69 -31.68
N ALA A 380 -13.54 44.15 -31.26
CA ALA A 380 -13.46 43.28 -30.13
C ALA A 380 -12.46 43.80 -29.09
N GLN A 381 -12.83 43.70 -27.83
CA GLN A 381 -11.95 43.94 -26.71
C GLN A 381 -11.64 42.62 -26.07
N ILE A 382 -10.35 42.37 -25.84
CA ILE A 382 -9.87 41.15 -25.18
C ILE A 382 -9.38 41.50 -23.78
N ASN A 383 -9.96 40.87 -22.77
CA ASN A 383 -9.72 41.17 -21.39
C ASN A 383 -9.30 39.89 -20.62
N TYR A 384 -8.63 40.08 -19.50
CA TYR A 384 -8.53 39.07 -18.47
C TYR A 384 -9.90 38.85 -17.79
N GLY A 385 -10.01 37.80 -16.97
CA GLY A 385 -11.23 37.48 -16.24
C GLY A 385 -11.74 38.60 -15.31
N ASP A 386 -10.88 39.52 -14.89
CA ASP A 386 -11.23 40.71 -14.10
C ASP A 386 -11.67 41.92 -14.95
N PHE A 387 -11.86 41.73 -16.23
CA PHE A 387 -12.16 42.77 -17.23
C PHE A 387 -11.04 43.81 -17.44
N SER A 388 -9.84 43.61 -16.89
CA SER A 388 -8.70 44.43 -17.28
C SER A 388 -8.22 44.08 -18.69
N GLY A 389 -7.96 45.07 -19.53
CA GLY A 389 -7.56 44.88 -20.92
C GLY A 389 -6.19 44.21 -21.05
N ILE A 390 -6.01 43.43 -22.11
CA ILE A 390 -4.74 42.78 -22.45
C ILE A 390 -4.04 43.57 -23.54
N ASN A 391 -2.77 43.93 -23.32
CA ASN A 391 -1.93 44.57 -24.34
C ASN A 391 -1.09 43.47 -25.06
N PHE A 392 -1.43 43.22 -26.31
CA PHE A 392 -0.63 42.36 -27.15
C PHE A 392 0.44 43.22 -27.86
N THR A 393 1.70 42.90 -27.69
CA THR A 393 2.85 43.62 -28.24
C THR A 393 3.32 43.08 -29.57
N GLU A 394 2.97 41.82 -29.86
CA GLU A 394 3.34 41.11 -31.08
C GLU A 394 2.09 40.50 -31.72
N GLY A 395 1.92 40.71 -33.00
CA GLY A 395 0.78 40.30 -33.80
C GLY A 395 0.40 41.37 -34.82
N GLU A 396 -0.56 41.09 -35.68
CA GLU A 396 -0.99 42.01 -36.74
C GLU A 396 -1.78 43.25 -36.25
N PHE A 397 -2.05 43.33 -34.93
CA PHE A 397 -2.86 44.35 -34.32
C PHE A 397 -2.18 45.00 -33.13
N LYS A 398 -2.03 46.33 -33.15
CA LYS A 398 -1.70 47.12 -31.96
C LYS A 398 -2.95 47.28 -31.15
N VAL A 399 -3.01 46.65 -29.97
CA VAL A 399 -4.22 46.61 -29.16
C VAL A 399 -3.95 47.07 -27.75
N ASN A 400 -4.43 48.19 -27.36
CA ASN A 400 -4.62 48.56 -25.95
C ASN A 400 -5.92 47.90 -25.44
N GLY A 401 -5.92 46.60 -25.25
CA GLY A 401 -7.10 45.85 -24.81
C GLY A 401 -8.25 45.75 -25.82
N ALA A 402 -8.14 46.36 -27.00
CA ALA A 402 -9.15 46.32 -28.04
C ALA A 402 -8.53 45.78 -29.34
N LEU A 403 -9.17 44.81 -29.95
CA LEU A 403 -8.88 44.35 -31.29
C LEU A 403 -9.58 45.32 -32.25
N VAL A 404 -8.84 46.22 -32.90
CA VAL A 404 -9.33 47.03 -34.00
C VAL A 404 -8.70 46.48 -35.26
N PRO A 405 -9.40 45.64 -36.02
CA PRO A 405 -8.87 45.15 -37.28
C PRO A 405 -8.70 46.28 -38.23
N THR A 406 -7.46 46.63 -38.58
CA THR A 406 -7.15 47.73 -39.54
C THR A 406 -7.64 47.43 -40.95
N ASP A 407 -7.99 46.16 -41.25
CA ASP A 407 -8.40 45.71 -42.59
C ASP A 407 -9.91 45.46 -42.76
N ILE A 408 -10.75 45.84 -41.80
CA ILE A 408 -12.21 45.64 -41.90
C ILE A 408 -12.88 46.66 -42.84
N TYR A 409 -12.17 47.61 -43.34
CA TYR A 409 -12.69 48.54 -44.39
C TYR A 409 -12.77 47.91 -45.79
N GLY A 410 -12.80 46.59 -45.88
CA GLY A 410 -12.92 45.88 -47.14
C GLY A 410 -14.26 45.14 -47.25
N TRP A 411 -15.02 45.44 -48.20
CA TRP A 411 -16.34 45.03 -48.67
C TRP A 411 -16.59 43.52 -48.86
N THR A 412 -16.05 42.61 -48.01
CA THR A 412 -16.30 41.17 -48.11
C THR A 412 -16.54 40.55 -46.76
N PHE A 413 -17.67 39.86 -46.60
CA PHE A 413 -17.99 38.93 -45.51
C PHE A 413 -17.02 37.72 -45.51
N ALA A 414 -15.78 37.96 -45.26
CA ALA A 414 -14.79 36.91 -45.22
C ALA A 414 -14.57 36.44 -43.77
N ASN A 415 -14.53 35.11 -43.57
CA ASN A 415 -14.02 34.54 -42.33
C ASN A 415 -12.58 35.02 -42.13
N ARG A 416 -12.27 35.50 -40.94
CA ARG A 416 -10.95 36.02 -40.60
C ARG A 416 -10.32 35.18 -39.47
N SER A 417 -9.01 35.13 -39.50
CA SER A 417 -8.21 34.52 -38.46
C SER A 417 -7.15 35.51 -37.98
N THR A 418 -7.15 35.82 -36.71
CA THR A 418 -6.19 36.77 -36.13
C THR A 418 -5.35 36.07 -35.05
N PRO A 419 -4.04 35.86 -35.29
CA PRO A 419 -3.14 35.32 -34.30
C PRO A 419 -2.66 36.39 -33.32
N LEU A 420 -2.70 36.12 -32.03
CA LEU A 420 -2.21 36.95 -30.95
C LEU A 420 -1.16 36.18 -30.15
N VAL A 421 0.03 36.74 -29.99
CA VAL A 421 1.12 36.08 -29.28
C VAL A 421 0.92 36.18 -27.77
N LEU A 422 0.97 35.04 -27.09
CA LEU A 422 0.86 34.90 -25.63
C LEU A 422 2.26 34.97 -25.00
N THR A 423 2.58 36.12 -24.39
CA THR A 423 3.82 36.25 -23.61
C THR A 423 3.67 35.56 -22.27
N GLN A 424 4.81 35.26 -21.60
CA GLN A 424 4.80 34.68 -20.23
C GLN A 424 4.02 35.56 -19.24
N GLU A 425 4.11 36.89 -19.40
CA GLU A 425 3.35 37.85 -18.57
C GLU A 425 1.83 37.72 -18.79
N ILE A 426 1.40 37.58 -20.04
CA ILE A 426 -0.02 37.39 -20.37
C ILE A 426 -0.51 36.08 -19.76
N LEU A 427 0.23 34.97 -19.92
CA LEU A 427 -0.12 33.66 -19.37
C LEU A 427 -0.22 33.69 -17.84
N ASN A 428 0.74 34.30 -17.16
CA ASN A 428 0.71 34.48 -15.71
C ASN A 428 -0.50 35.32 -15.25
N ASN A 429 -0.80 36.40 -15.99
CA ASN A 429 -1.95 37.24 -15.66
C ASN A 429 -3.29 36.56 -15.93
N ILE A 430 -3.41 35.69 -16.94
CA ILE A 430 -4.61 34.86 -17.15
C ILE A 430 -4.91 34.04 -15.90
N GLN A 431 -3.89 33.40 -15.31
CA GLN A 431 -4.06 32.61 -14.07
C GLN A 431 -4.33 33.51 -12.84
N ALA A 432 -3.65 34.65 -12.73
CA ALA A 432 -3.76 35.53 -11.56
C ALA A 432 -5.06 36.33 -11.49
N LYS A 433 -5.63 36.70 -12.67
CA LYS A 433 -6.78 37.57 -12.81
C LYS A 433 -8.07 36.83 -13.20
N GLN A 434 -8.07 35.50 -13.14
CA GLN A 434 -9.28 34.73 -13.40
C GLN A 434 -10.38 35.07 -12.39
N LYS A 435 -11.61 35.14 -12.85
CA LYS A 435 -12.81 35.35 -12.03
C LYS A 435 -14.00 34.60 -12.60
N GLU A 436 -15.04 34.46 -11.80
CA GLU A 436 -16.33 33.94 -12.29
C GLU A 436 -16.92 34.95 -13.29
N CYS A 437 -17.36 34.47 -14.46
CA CYS A 437 -18.07 35.23 -15.48
C CYS A 437 -19.08 34.33 -16.19
N GLU A 438 -20.35 34.70 -16.16
CA GLU A 438 -21.45 34.05 -16.89
C GLU A 438 -21.50 32.49 -16.64
N GLY A 439 -21.25 32.07 -15.40
CA GLY A 439 -21.27 30.65 -15.00
C GLY A 439 -19.95 29.89 -15.22
N ILE A 440 -18.92 30.52 -15.77
CA ILE A 440 -17.56 29.98 -15.85
C ILE A 440 -16.77 30.48 -14.64
N ASN A 441 -16.48 29.56 -13.70
CA ASN A 441 -15.86 29.93 -12.41
C ASN A 441 -14.44 30.45 -12.49
N ASP A 442 -13.69 30.07 -13.53
CA ASP A 442 -12.30 30.42 -13.78
C ASP A 442 -12.11 31.14 -15.11
N ALA A 443 -13.01 32.07 -15.49
CA ALA A 443 -12.84 32.80 -16.71
C ALA A 443 -11.48 33.49 -16.74
N GLY A 444 -10.64 33.11 -17.71
CA GLY A 444 -9.28 33.63 -17.89
C GLY A 444 -9.19 34.69 -18.94
N ILE A 445 -9.91 34.49 -20.07
CA ILE A 445 -10.03 35.47 -21.17
C ILE A 445 -11.51 35.71 -21.43
N ILE A 446 -11.84 37.00 -21.58
CA ILE A 446 -13.17 37.50 -21.97
C ILE A 446 -13.04 38.33 -23.22
N ILE A 447 -13.75 37.96 -24.31
CA ILE A 447 -13.83 38.74 -25.55
C ILE A 447 -15.25 39.31 -25.67
N GLN A 448 -15.34 40.59 -25.77
CA GLN A 448 -16.59 41.36 -25.95
C GLN A 448 -16.42 42.42 -27.01
N GLY A 449 -17.48 42.94 -27.57
CA GLY A 449 -17.35 43.95 -28.62
C GLY A 449 -18.63 44.23 -29.35
N ASP A 450 -18.53 44.55 -30.64
CA ASP A 450 -19.69 44.84 -31.49
C ASP A 450 -19.41 44.46 -32.93
N LYS A 451 -20.46 44.06 -33.66
CA LYS A 451 -20.49 43.77 -35.10
C LYS A 451 -19.54 42.68 -35.60
N LEU A 452 -19.09 41.80 -34.72
CA LEU A 452 -18.32 40.60 -35.03
C LEU A 452 -19.02 39.36 -34.55
N THR A 453 -18.97 38.30 -35.35
CA THR A 453 -19.45 36.94 -34.99
C THR A 453 -18.26 36.02 -34.83
N PHE A 454 -18.00 35.56 -33.63
CA PHE A 454 -16.94 34.60 -33.33
C PHE A 454 -17.40 33.17 -33.57
N SER A 455 -16.53 32.35 -34.16
CA SER A 455 -16.79 30.92 -34.46
C SER A 455 -15.92 29.97 -33.68
N SER A 456 -14.65 30.31 -33.42
CA SER A 456 -13.76 29.53 -32.56
C SER A 456 -12.56 30.34 -32.10
N VAL A 457 -11.90 29.84 -31.06
CA VAL A 457 -10.58 30.28 -30.60
C VAL A 457 -9.69 29.07 -30.47
N THR A 458 -8.50 29.12 -31.10
CA THR A 458 -7.49 28.06 -31.00
C THR A 458 -6.23 28.57 -30.34
N LEU A 459 -5.53 27.71 -29.63
CA LEU A 459 -4.18 27.93 -29.13
C LEU A 459 -3.23 27.09 -29.99
N GLU A 460 -2.23 27.77 -30.59
CA GLU A 460 -1.32 27.14 -31.55
C GLU A 460 0.14 27.42 -31.17
N TRP A 461 0.99 26.38 -31.14
CA TRP A 461 2.43 26.50 -30.90
C TRP A 461 3.20 25.34 -31.51
N GLU A 462 4.51 25.50 -31.68
CA GLU A 462 5.44 24.45 -32.09
C GLU A 462 6.14 23.90 -30.88
N ILE A 463 6.25 22.57 -30.79
CA ILE A 463 7.11 21.91 -29.83
C ILE A 463 8.50 21.82 -30.42
N SER A 464 9.49 22.48 -29.81
CA SER A 464 10.89 22.25 -30.16
C SER A 464 11.40 21.03 -29.40
N LEU A 465 12.00 20.07 -30.11
CA LEU A 465 12.64 18.88 -29.54
C LEU A 465 13.69 19.22 -28.46
N GLU A 466 14.30 20.41 -28.51
CA GLU A 466 15.23 20.88 -27.47
C GLU A 466 14.54 21.19 -26.12
N GLN A 467 13.28 21.55 -26.12
CA GLN A 467 12.53 21.88 -24.91
C GLN A 467 12.07 20.61 -24.18
N ASP A 468 11.77 19.56 -24.92
CA ASP A 468 11.45 18.25 -24.34
C ASP A 468 12.64 17.57 -23.69
N LEU A 469 13.83 17.66 -24.29
CA LEU A 469 15.06 17.15 -23.70
C LEU A 469 15.44 17.86 -22.40
N LYS A 470 15.19 19.17 -22.28
CA LYS A 470 15.41 19.93 -21.03
C LYS A 470 14.41 19.54 -19.94
N ASN A 471 13.16 19.26 -20.29
CA ASN A 471 12.12 18.82 -19.33
C ASN A 471 12.37 17.37 -18.86
N CYS A 472 12.95 16.50 -19.69
CA CYS A 472 13.36 15.16 -19.28
C CYS A 472 14.55 15.17 -18.32
N VAL A 473 15.53 16.06 -18.52
CA VAL A 473 16.71 16.20 -17.64
C VAL A 473 16.32 16.72 -16.24
N VAL A 474 15.38 17.66 -16.16
CA VAL A 474 14.91 18.20 -14.88
C VAL A 474 14.11 17.18 -14.06
N ARG A 475 13.45 16.20 -14.70
CA ARG A 475 12.73 15.13 -13.99
C ARG A 475 13.66 14.03 -13.44
N GLN A 476 14.87 13.88 -13.96
CA GLN A 476 15.86 12.92 -13.44
C GLN A 476 16.55 13.41 -12.16
N ASP A 477 16.68 14.72 -11.95
CA ASP A 477 17.35 15.29 -10.77
C ASP A 477 16.43 15.32 -9.53
N ASP A 478 15.09 15.19 -9.67
CA ASP A 478 14.14 15.19 -8.56
C ASP A 478 13.88 13.80 -7.92
N GLN A 479 14.54 12.74 -8.42
CA GLN A 479 14.44 11.37 -7.87
C GLN A 479 15.65 10.94 -7.04
N SER A 480 16.54 11.86 -6.67
CA SER A 480 17.69 11.58 -5.80
C SER A 480 17.64 12.45 -4.53
N VAL A 481 16.72 12.14 -3.60
CA VAL A 481 16.87 12.36 -2.14
C VAL A 481 16.14 11.25 -1.41
#